data_adcbdf638dde7a0f7f4a990c714df854
#
_entry.id   adcbdf638dde7a0f7f4a990c714df854
#
_cell.length_a   1.000
_cell.length_b   1.000
_cell.length_c   1.000
_cell.angle_alpha   90.00
_cell.angle_beta   90.00
_cell.angle_gamma   90.00
#
_symmetry.space_group_name_H-M   'P 1'
#
loop_
_entity.id
_entity.type
_entity.pdbx_description
1 polymer ?
#
loop_
_entity_poly.entity_id
_entity_poly.type
_entity_poly.pdbx_seq_one_letter_code
_entity_poly.pdbx_strand_id
1 'polypeptide(L)' 'MKVKVISIFTDKYTKKTYDLGDEIDVPKERYKEIEQYVEIIKKKK' A
#
# COMPACT_ATOMS: atom_id res chain seq x y z
N MET A 1 -3.38 -8.14 2.77
CA MET A 1 -2.15 -8.41 2.04
C MET A 1 -1.13 -7.31 2.32
N LYS A 2 0.10 -7.69 2.35
CA LYS A 2 1.14 -6.73 2.66
C LYS A 2 1.71 -6.11 1.39
N VAL A 3 1.79 -4.80 1.39
CA VAL A 3 2.28 -4.07 0.22
C VAL A 3 3.31 -3.04 0.63
N LYS A 4 4.13 -2.66 -0.33
CA LYS A 4 5.15 -1.66 -0.11
C LYS A 4 4.79 -0.41 -0.91
N VAL A 5 4.88 0.74 -0.25
CA VAL A 5 4.54 2.00 -0.91
C VAL A 5 5.66 2.40 -1.84
N ILE A 6 5.34 2.57 -3.11
CA ILE A 6 6.32 2.97 -4.12
C ILE A 6 6.07 4.38 -4.62
N SER A 7 5.06 5.04 -4.09
CA SER A 7 4.76 6.41 -4.46
C SER A 7 3.99 7.04 -3.31
N ILE A 8 4.37 8.23 -2.93
CA ILE A 8 3.70 8.91 -1.82
C ILE A 8 2.24 9.15 -2.16
N PHE A 9 1.35 8.77 -1.25
CA PHE A 9 -0.07 8.99 -1.47
C PHE A 9 -0.79 9.12 -0.14
N THR A 10 -1.99 9.67 -0.20
CA THR A 10 -2.82 9.83 0.99
C THR A 10 -4.03 8.93 0.86
N ASP A 11 -4.26 8.10 1.89
CA ASP A 11 -5.41 7.22 1.94
C ASP A 11 -6.66 8.07 2.17
N LYS A 12 -7.61 7.99 1.27
CA LYS A 12 -8.80 8.82 1.39
C LYS A 12 -9.73 8.38 2.51
N TYR A 13 -9.58 7.17 2.99
CA TYR A 13 -10.44 6.67 4.06
C TYR A 13 -9.94 7.08 5.44
N THR A 14 -8.66 6.91 5.67
CA THR A 14 -8.07 7.26 6.96
C THR A 14 -7.40 8.62 6.94
N LYS A 15 -7.22 9.19 5.76
CA LYS A 15 -6.55 10.47 5.58
C LYS A 15 -5.14 10.42 6.08
N LYS A 16 -4.52 9.26 5.96
CA LYS A 16 -3.16 9.06 6.40
C LYS A 16 -2.25 9.08 5.20
N THR A 17 -1.14 9.78 5.32
CA THR A 17 -0.17 9.87 4.24
C THR A 17 0.92 8.82 4.42
N TYR A 18 1.20 8.10 3.35
CA TYR A 18 2.23 7.07 3.37
C TYR A 18 3.41 7.50 2.53
N ASP A 19 4.60 7.27 3.05
CA ASP A 19 5.84 7.62 2.36
C ASP A 19 6.39 6.45 1.58
N LEU A 20 7.32 6.76 0.71
CA LEU A 20 8.02 5.73 -0.04
C LEU A 20 8.71 4.77 0.92
N GLY A 21 8.59 3.50 0.60
CA GLY A 21 9.25 2.49 1.40
C GLY A 21 8.44 1.97 2.56
N ASP A 22 7.31 2.59 2.83
CA ASP A 22 6.46 2.10 3.91
C ASP A 22 5.86 0.77 3.53
N GLU A 23 5.73 -0.10 4.52
CA GLU A 23 5.08 -1.40 4.32
C GLU A 23 3.81 -1.42 5.11
N ILE A 24 2.70 -1.63 4.43
CA ILE A 24 1.40 -1.60 5.08
C ILE A 24 0.61 -2.83 4.74
N ASP A 25 -0.36 -3.15 5.59
CA ASP A 25 -1.21 -4.31 5.41
C ASP A 25 -2.59 -3.81 5.02
N VAL A 26 -3.06 -4.19 3.84
CA VAL A 26 -4.36 -3.75 3.37
C VAL A 26 -5.17 -4.93 2.85
N PRO A 27 -6.50 -4.83 2.89
CA PRO A 27 -7.34 -5.86 2.29
C PRO A 27 -7.32 -5.73 0.76
N LYS A 28 -7.74 -6.79 0.10
CA LYS A 28 -7.76 -6.80 -1.35
C LYS A 28 -8.50 -5.61 -1.95
N GLU A 29 -9.62 -5.29 -1.35
CA GLU A 29 -10.44 -4.20 -1.87
C GLU A 29 -9.70 -2.89 -1.84
N ARG A 30 -8.98 -2.65 -0.75
CA ARG A 30 -8.20 -1.44 -0.62
C ARG A 30 -7.04 -1.44 -1.58
N TYR A 31 -6.43 -2.60 -1.74
CA TYR A 31 -5.30 -2.72 -2.64
C TYR A 31 -5.67 -2.28 -4.04
N LYS A 32 -6.86 -2.65 -4.48
CA LYS A 32 -7.29 -2.30 -5.84
C LYS A 32 -7.35 -0.81 -6.05
N GLU A 33 -7.63 -0.07 -4.99
CA GLU A 33 -7.74 1.38 -5.11
C GLU A 33 -6.39 2.07 -5.10
N ILE A 34 -5.40 1.44 -4.49
CA ILE A 34 -4.09 2.06 -4.36
C ILE A 34 -3.00 1.28 -5.10
N GLU A 35 -3.39 0.32 -5.95
CA GLU A 35 -2.40 -0.56 -6.55
C GLU A 35 -1.38 0.19 -7.38
N GLN A 36 -1.71 1.37 -7.88
CA GLN A 36 -0.76 2.13 -8.67
C GLN A 36 0.26 2.84 -7.78
N TYR A 37 0.02 2.87 -6.49
CA TYR A 37 0.94 3.52 -5.56
C TYR A 37 1.76 2.54 -4.75
N VAL A 38 1.39 1.27 -4.80
CA VAL A 38 2.04 0.26 -3.97
C VAL A 38 2.35 -0.97 -4.79
N GLU A 39 3.19 -1.81 -4.21
CA GLU A 39 3.61 -3.04 -4.85
C GLU A 39 3.42 -4.17 -3.87
N ILE A 40 2.91 -5.30 -4.35
CA ILE A 40 2.70 -6.45 -3.48
C ILE A 40 4.05 -6.99 -3.05
N ILE A 41 4.18 -7.20 -1.75
CA ILE A 41 5.39 -7.79 -1.20
C ILE A 41 5.22 -9.29 -1.19
N LYS A 42 6.04 -9.97 -1.95
CA LYS A 42 6.00 -11.42 -1.98
C LYS A 42 7.12 -11.97 -1.13
N LYS A 43 6.74 -12.62 -0.06
CA LYS A 43 7.72 -13.20 0.82
C LYS A 43 7.98 -14.62 0.41
N LYS A 44 9.21 -14.90 0.18
CA LYS A 44 9.62 -16.25 -0.16
C LYS A 44 10.15 -16.93 1.08
N LYS A 45 9.84 -18.18 1.19
CA LYS A 45 10.33 -18.90 2.35
C LYS A 45 11.55 -19.66 2.04
#